data_a1bac0d46e59175711e81c174a151595
#
_entry.id   a1bac0d46e59175711e81c174a151595
#
_cell.length_a   1.000
_cell.length_b   1.000
_cell.length_c   1.000
_cell.angle_alpha   90.00
_cell.angle_beta   90.00
_cell.angle_gamma   90.00
#
_symmetry.space_group_name_H-M   'P 1'
#
loop_
_entity.id
_entity.type
_entity.pdbx_description
1 polymer ?
#
loop_
_entity_poly.entity_id
_entity_poly.type
_entity_poly.pdbx_seq_one_letter_code
_entity_poly.pdbx_strand_id
1 'polypeptide(L)'
;MNDKELIHFLMKENTEFKQLMIEQSKTMNELANKAGNNNTTNNNQFNLNFYLNETCKNAMNIMDFVSQLQVGIQDLEETGKLGYAEGISKIFINGLKQISVTDRPIHCSDLKRETLYIKDNNEWNKETNNKVILTNAIKHVAHKNIKNILEWTKENPEYNDPTTKVNDRYLKIVSESMSGSSEEETNKNYSKIIKNIVKETVIDK
;
A
#
# COMPACT_ATOMS: atom_id res chain seq x y z
N MET A 1 -8.15 -13.52 -53.40
CA MET A 1 -7.24 -14.45 -52.70
C MET A 1 -8.05 -15.66 -52.30
N ASN A 2 -7.73 -16.83 -52.77
CA ASN A 2 -8.44 -18.07 -52.43
C ASN A 2 -7.92 -18.60 -51.07
N ASP A 3 -8.62 -19.56 -50.48
CA ASP A 3 -8.27 -20.06 -49.13
C ASP A 3 -6.85 -20.66 -49.04
N LYS A 4 -6.36 -21.26 -50.13
CA LYS A 4 -5.01 -21.79 -50.19
C LYS A 4 -3.94 -20.70 -50.23
N GLU A 5 -4.19 -19.61 -50.92
CA GLU A 5 -3.29 -18.44 -50.96
C GLU A 5 -3.24 -17.75 -49.60
N LEU A 6 -4.37 -17.65 -48.91
CA LEU A 6 -4.46 -17.09 -47.55
C LEU A 6 -3.70 -17.95 -46.54
N ILE A 7 -3.87 -19.27 -46.58
CA ILE A 7 -3.15 -20.20 -45.70
C ILE A 7 -1.64 -20.11 -45.96
N HIS A 8 -1.20 -20.09 -47.21
CA HIS A 8 0.22 -19.97 -47.54
C HIS A 8 0.80 -18.62 -47.05
N PHE A 9 0.07 -17.52 -47.19
CA PHE A 9 0.46 -16.24 -46.70
C PHE A 9 0.61 -16.23 -45.16
N LEU A 10 -0.40 -16.74 -44.43
CA LEU A 10 -0.34 -16.84 -42.96
C LEU A 10 0.78 -17.74 -42.44
N MET A 11 1.09 -18.84 -43.16
CA MET A 11 2.20 -19.69 -42.79
C MET A 11 3.56 -19.01 -43.02
N LYS A 12 3.69 -18.20 -44.05
CA LYS A 12 4.90 -17.42 -44.33
C LYS A 12 5.09 -16.35 -43.25
N GLU A 13 4.07 -15.56 -42.95
CA GLU A 13 4.08 -14.55 -41.86
C GLU A 13 4.46 -15.17 -40.51
N ASN A 14 3.89 -16.34 -40.18
CA ASN A 14 4.18 -17.04 -38.94
C ASN A 14 5.64 -17.51 -38.86
N THR A 15 6.20 -17.92 -40.01
CA THR A 15 7.62 -18.35 -40.09
C THR A 15 8.54 -17.14 -39.93
N GLU A 16 8.25 -16.02 -40.58
CA GLU A 16 9.02 -14.78 -40.45
C GLU A 16 8.95 -14.22 -39.01
N PHE A 17 7.78 -14.28 -38.39
CA PHE A 17 7.62 -13.86 -36.99
C PHE A 17 8.43 -14.74 -36.03
N LYS A 18 8.43 -16.09 -36.22
CA LYS A 18 9.26 -17.00 -35.42
C LYS A 18 10.75 -16.71 -35.61
N GLN A 19 11.16 -16.35 -36.79
CA GLN A 19 12.56 -16.04 -37.09
C GLN A 19 13.02 -14.76 -36.40
N LEU A 20 12.17 -13.70 -36.41
CA LEU A 20 12.39 -12.47 -35.67
C LEU A 20 12.47 -12.69 -34.15
N MET A 21 11.61 -13.54 -33.59
CA MET A 21 11.65 -13.91 -32.17
C MET A 21 12.95 -14.62 -31.78
N ILE A 22 13.45 -15.50 -32.64
CA ILE A 22 14.72 -16.20 -32.43
C ILE A 22 15.89 -15.23 -32.50
N GLU A 23 15.87 -14.29 -33.44
CA GLU A 23 16.91 -13.26 -33.60
C GLU A 23 16.94 -12.28 -32.44
N GLN A 24 15.77 -11.82 -31.96
CA GLN A 24 15.66 -11.03 -30.74
C GLN A 24 16.19 -11.78 -29.52
N SER A 25 15.87 -13.07 -29.37
CA SER A 25 16.37 -13.90 -28.26
C SER A 25 17.90 -14.08 -28.33
N LYS A 26 18.48 -14.23 -29.51
CA LYS A 26 19.93 -14.27 -29.69
C LYS A 26 20.59 -12.93 -29.31
N THR A 27 20.03 -11.83 -29.78
CA THR A 27 20.54 -10.49 -29.47
C THR A 27 20.48 -10.19 -27.98
N MET A 28 19.39 -10.61 -27.30
CA MET A 28 19.25 -10.50 -25.85
C MET A 28 20.29 -11.36 -25.11
N ASN A 29 20.53 -12.59 -25.55
CA ASN A 29 21.55 -13.44 -24.96
C ASN A 29 22.98 -12.92 -25.21
N GLU A 30 23.26 -12.35 -26.38
CA GLU A 30 24.55 -11.71 -26.68
C GLU A 30 24.78 -10.44 -25.84
N LEU A 31 23.73 -9.63 -25.63
CA LEU A 31 23.76 -8.46 -24.73
C LEU A 31 23.96 -8.90 -23.28
N ALA A 32 23.26 -9.96 -22.84
CA ALA A 32 23.44 -10.52 -21.51
C ALA A 32 24.86 -11.07 -21.28
N ASN A 33 25.44 -11.74 -22.29
CA ASN A 33 26.81 -12.24 -22.23
C ASN A 33 27.87 -11.13 -22.31
N LYS A 34 27.62 -10.05 -23.05
CA LYS A 34 28.48 -8.85 -23.09
C LYS A 34 28.37 -8.03 -21.79
N ALA A 35 27.19 -7.98 -21.16
CA ALA A 35 27.00 -7.36 -19.85
C ALA A 35 27.67 -8.17 -18.73
N GLY A 36 27.86 -9.51 -18.92
CA GLY A 36 28.49 -10.38 -17.93
C GLY A 36 30.02 -10.33 -17.88
N ASN A 37 30.71 -9.68 -18.82
CA ASN A 37 32.18 -9.78 -18.97
C ASN A 37 33.01 -8.57 -18.56
N ASN A 38 32.41 -7.53 -17.92
CA ASN A 38 33.20 -6.43 -17.34
C ASN A 38 32.48 -5.86 -16.11
N ASN A 39 32.58 -6.53 -15.00
CA ASN A 39 32.89 -5.93 -13.70
C ASN A 39 32.70 -6.96 -12.57
N THR A 40 33.78 -7.50 -12.06
CA THR A 40 33.85 -8.05 -10.68
C THR A 40 33.85 -6.87 -9.68
N THR A 41 32.77 -6.15 -9.63
CA THR A 41 32.29 -5.47 -8.45
C THR A 41 30.96 -6.07 -8.13
N ASN A 42 30.84 -6.70 -6.95
CA ASN A 42 29.58 -7.13 -6.37
C ASN A 42 28.63 -5.92 -6.20
N ASN A 43 28.13 -5.39 -7.30
CA ASN A 43 26.97 -4.51 -7.30
C ASN A 43 25.74 -5.43 -7.42
N ASN A 44 25.30 -5.98 -6.31
CA ASN A 44 23.91 -6.38 -6.13
C ASN A 44 23.07 -5.09 -6.26
N GLN A 45 22.93 -4.59 -7.49
CA GLN A 45 22.03 -3.47 -7.74
C GLN A 45 20.61 -3.98 -7.46
N PHE A 46 20.00 -3.47 -6.38
CA PHE A 46 18.62 -3.76 -6.03
C PHE A 46 17.71 -3.46 -7.23
N ASN A 47 17.06 -4.49 -7.76
CA ASN A 47 16.09 -4.37 -8.84
C ASN A 47 14.68 -4.29 -8.27
N LEU A 48 14.13 -3.08 -8.25
CA LEU A 48 12.80 -2.82 -7.70
C LEU A 48 11.69 -3.60 -8.43
N ASN A 49 11.75 -3.72 -9.77
CA ASN A 49 10.74 -4.46 -10.52
C ASN A 49 10.76 -5.95 -10.18
N PHE A 50 11.95 -6.53 -10.05
CA PHE A 50 12.08 -7.92 -9.59
C PHE A 50 11.56 -8.08 -8.18
N TYR A 51 11.91 -7.18 -7.26
CA TYR A 51 11.44 -7.22 -5.88
C TYR A 51 9.90 -7.18 -5.80
N LEU A 52 9.26 -6.24 -6.48
CA LEU A 52 7.80 -6.10 -6.43
C LEU A 52 7.07 -7.27 -7.12
N ASN A 53 7.52 -7.68 -8.33
CA ASN A 53 6.77 -8.62 -9.16
C ASN A 53 7.13 -10.09 -8.91
N GLU A 54 8.33 -10.38 -8.37
CA GLU A 54 8.75 -11.75 -8.08
C GLU A 54 8.81 -12.02 -6.58
N THR A 55 9.52 -11.19 -5.81
CA THR A 55 9.63 -11.40 -4.36
C THR A 55 8.31 -11.11 -3.64
N CYS A 56 7.63 -10.02 -4.00
CA CYS A 56 6.34 -9.62 -3.43
C CYS A 56 5.13 -10.02 -4.30
N LYS A 57 5.26 -11.03 -5.16
CA LYS A 57 4.19 -11.47 -6.06
C LYS A 57 2.89 -11.85 -5.34
N ASN A 58 3.01 -12.43 -4.16
CA ASN A 58 1.89 -12.87 -3.33
C ASN A 58 1.35 -11.79 -2.39
N ALA A 59 1.90 -10.57 -2.43
CA ALA A 59 1.39 -9.47 -1.62
C ALA A 59 -0.10 -9.26 -1.86
N MET A 60 -0.84 -8.93 -0.81
CA MET A 60 -2.28 -8.67 -0.92
C MET A 60 -2.55 -7.29 -1.55
N ASN A 61 -3.76 -7.05 -2.05
CA ASN A 61 -4.17 -5.70 -2.44
C ASN A 61 -4.37 -4.83 -1.21
N ILE A 62 -4.20 -3.52 -1.35
CA ILE A 62 -4.30 -2.58 -0.23
C ILE A 62 -5.68 -2.62 0.45
N MET A 63 -6.75 -2.75 -0.33
CA MET A 63 -8.10 -2.82 0.23
C MET A 63 -8.41 -4.16 0.89
N ASP A 64 -7.81 -5.26 0.41
CA ASP A 64 -7.91 -6.58 1.05
C ASP A 64 -7.23 -6.54 2.43
N PHE A 65 -6.03 -5.94 2.50
CA PHE A 65 -5.34 -5.69 3.77
C PHE A 65 -6.21 -4.88 4.73
N VAL A 66 -6.74 -3.72 4.30
CA VAL A 66 -7.61 -2.87 5.14
C VAL A 66 -8.87 -3.62 5.59
N SER A 67 -9.45 -4.46 4.72
CA SER A 67 -10.65 -5.24 5.08
C SER A 67 -10.40 -6.24 6.21
N GLN A 68 -9.20 -6.84 6.25
CA GLN A 68 -8.79 -7.84 7.25
C GLN A 68 -8.35 -7.24 8.58
N LEU A 69 -8.03 -5.94 8.63
CA LEU A 69 -7.63 -5.27 9.87
C LEU A 69 -8.71 -5.45 10.95
N GLN A 70 -8.32 -5.99 12.07
CA GLN A 70 -9.16 -6.05 13.27
C GLN A 70 -8.95 -4.76 14.05
N VAL A 71 -9.98 -3.92 14.07
CA VAL A 71 -9.98 -2.63 14.76
C VAL A 71 -11.03 -2.69 15.87
N GLY A 72 -10.61 -2.55 17.12
CA GLY A 72 -11.47 -2.71 18.28
C GLY A 72 -11.59 -1.44 19.15
N ILE A 73 -12.26 -1.60 20.29
CA ILE A 73 -12.48 -0.53 21.28
C ILE A 73 -11.13 0.01 21.82
N GLN A 74 -10.15 -0.86 21.98
CA GLN A 74 -8.82 -0.45 22.46
C GLN A 74 -8.13 0.53 21.49
N ASP A 75 -8.26 0.30 20.18
CA ASP A 75 -7.71 1.20 19.15
C ASP A 75 -8.45 2.54 19.16
N LEU A 76 -9.75 2.52 19.39
CA LEU A 76 -10.57 3.73 19.53
C LEU A 76 -10.14 4.56 20.75
N GLU A 77 -9.99 3.93 21.92
CA GLU A 77 -9.52 4.59 23.13
C GLU A 77 -8.12 5.14 22.97
N GLU A 78 -7.26 4.41 22.28
CA GLU A 78 -5.91 4.85 22.01
C GLU A 78 -5.88 6.04 21.05
N THR A 79 -6.75 6.04 20.03
CA THR A 79 -6.96 7.20 19.15
C THR A 79 -7.41 8.41 19.96
N GLY A 80 -8.35 8.24 20.90
CA GLY A 80 -8.77 9.31 21.84
C GLY A 80 -7.65 9.85 22.72
N LYS A 81 -6.62 9.04 23.04
CA LYS A 81 -5.46 9.46 23.83
C LYS A 81 -4.38 10.14 23.01
N LEU A 82 -4.06 9.60 21.84
CA LEU A 82 -2.92 9.99 20.99
C LEU A 82 -3.26 11.06 19.97
N GLY A 83 -4.57 11.24 19.67
CA GLY A 83 -5.06 12.06 18.57
C GLY A 83 -5.19 11.27 17.26
N TYR A 84 -6.00 11.82 16.34
CA TYR A 84 -6.37 11.19 15.08
C TYR A 84 -5.18 10.62 14.30
N ALA A 85 -4.19 11.47 14.02
CA ALA A 85 -3.09 11.08 13.13
C ALA A 85 -2.24 9.95 13.72
N GLU A 86 -1.90 10.00 15.01
CA GLU A 86 -1.10 8.94 15.64
C GLU A 86 -1.92 7.66 15.84
N GLY A 87 -3.18 7.77 16.27
CA GLY A 87 -4.06 6.61 16.47
C GLY A 87 -4.26 5.83 15.18
N ILE A 88 -4.66 6.51 14.10
CA ILE A 88 -4.89 5.85 12.80
C ILE A 88 -3.58 5.31 12.21
N SER A 89 -2.47 6.04 12.34
CA SER A 89 -1.14 5.52 11.93
C SER A 89 -0.82 4.21 12.64
N LYS A 90 -1.05 4.16 13.95
CA LYS A 90 -0.73 3.00 14.78
C LYS A 90 -1.55 1.77 14.37
N ILE A 91 -2.85 1.93 14.12
CA ILE A 91 -3.72 0.86 13.64
C ILE A 91 -3.17 0.28 12.32
N PHE A 92 -2.88 1.15 11.36
CA PHE A 92 -2.38 0.76 10.05
C PHE A 92 -1.02 0.04 10.15
N ILE A 93 -0.08 0.61 10.89
CA ILE A 93 1.28 0.09 11.06
C ILE A 93 1.27 -1.24 11.83
N ASN A 94 0.47 -1.36 12.89
CA ASN A 94 0.33 -2.61 13.62
C ASN A 94 -0.19 -3.73 12.71
N GLY A 95 -1.15 -3.44 11.84
CA GLY A 95 -1.61 -4.40 10.84
C GLY A 95 -0.50 -4.83 9.88
N LEU A 96 0.31 -3.89 9.37
CA LEU A 96 1.45 -4.21 8.51
C LEU A 96 2.51 -5.07 9.23
N LYS A 97 2.68 -4.90 10.54
CA LYS A 97 3.65 -5.69 11.34
C LYS A 97 3.20 -7.13 11.57
N GLN A 98 1.91 -7.42 11.43
CA GLN A 98 1.36 -8.77 11.59
C GLN A 98 1.56 -9.66 10.36
N ILE A 99 1.98 -9.09 9.23
CA ILE A 99 2.19 -9.81 7.97
C ILE A 99 3.65 -9.72 7.54
N SER A 100 4.10 -10.72 6.79
CA SER A 100 5.46 -10.73 6.22
C SER A 100 5.71 -9.49 5.37
N VAL A 101 6.94 -9.00 5.36
CA VAL A 101 7.30 -7.82 4.55
C VAL A 101 6.94 -8.02 3.08
N THR A 102 7.16 -9.24 2.54
CA THR A 102 6.85 -9.59 1.15
C THR A 102 5.36 -9.67 0.83
N ASP A 103 4.50 -9.80 1.85
CA ASP A 103 3.04 -9.89 1.70
C ASP A 103 2.35 -8.54 1.90
N ARG A 104 3.11 -7.51 2.33
CA ARG A 104 2.60 -6.15 2.53
C ARG A 104 2.16 -5.53 1.22
N PRO A 105 1.01 -4.86 1.20
CA PRO A 105 0.46 -4.21 -0.01
C PRO A 105 1.15 -2.90 -0.38
N ILE A 106 2.13 -2.44 0.39
CA ILE A 106 2.76 -1.13 0.25
C ILE A 106 4.25 -1.18 0.56
N HIS A 107 5.05 -0.57 -0.31
CA HIS A 107 6.49 -0.42 -0.16
C HIS A 107 6.96 0.98 -0.52
N CYS A 108 7.92 1.52 0.24
CA CYS A 108 8.58 2.79 -0.05
C CYS A 108 9.97 2.53 -0.64
N SER A 109 10.21 2.98 -1.87
CA SER A 109 11.51 2.83 -2.53
C SER A 109 12.47 4.01 -2.28
N ASP A 110 11.95 5.17 -1.89
CA ASP A 110 12.73 6.38 -1.58
C ASP A 110 12.04 7.16 -0.47
N LEU A 111 12.61 7.12 0.72
CA LEU A 111 12.08 7.80 1.91
C LEU A 111 12.08 9.33 1.75
N LYS A 112 13.12 9.89 1.11
CA LYS A 112 13.25 11.36 0.96
C LYS A 112 12.20 11.93 0.02
N ARG A 113 11.89 11.18 -1.05
CA ARG A 113 10.88 11.55 -2.05
C ARG A 113 9.50 10.96 -1.76
N GLU A 114 9.37 10.19 -0.68
CA GLU A 114 8.15 9.46 -0.32
C GLU A 114 7.58 8.67 -1.52
N THR A 115 8.48 7.99 -2.27
CA THR A 115 8.09 7.22 -3.44
C THR A 115 7.52 5.89 -3.02
N LEU A 116 6.19 5.76 -3.10
CA LEU A 116 5.44 4.58 -2.71
C LEU A 116 5.02 3.74 -3.91
N TYR A 117 5.01 2.44 -3.71
CA TYR A 117 4.39 1.45 -4.58
C TYR A 117 3.31 0.71 -3.80
N ILE A 118 2.11 0.65 -4.35
CA ILE A 118 0.94 0.05 -3.72
C ILE A 118 0.38 -1.02 -4.65
N LYS A 119 0.10 -2.19 -4.10
CA LYS A 119 -0.59 -3.24 -4.82
C LYS A 119 -2.09 -2.99 -4.76
N ASP A 120 -2.67 -2.77 -5.93
CA ASP A 120 -4.10 -2.56 -6.12
C ASP A 120 -4.55 -3.30 -7.39
N ASN A 121 -5.71 -3.94 -7.35
CA ASN A 121 -6.20 -4.78 -8.46
C ASN A 121 -5.17 -5.80 -8.98
N ASN A 122 -4.39 -6.40 -8.07
CA ASN A 122 -3.31 -7.37 -8.32
C ASN A 122 -2.11 -6.82 -9.10
N GLU A 123 -1.98 -5.51 -9.24
CA GLU A 123 -0.87 -4.84 -9.91
C GLU A 123 -0.15 -3.89 -8.95
N TRP A 124 1.19 -3.79 -9.09
CA TRP A 124 1.99 -2.82 -8.38
C TRP A 124 1.97 -1.48 -9.11
N ASN A 125 1.35 -0.49 -8.47
CA ASN A 125 1.22 0.86 -9.00
C ASN A 125 2.10 1.83 -8.22
N LYS A 126 2.86 2.67 -8.93
CA LYS A 126 3.51 3.81 -8.30
C LYS A 126 2.45 4.82 -7.87
N GLU A 127 2.44 5.17 -6.59
CA GLU A 127 1.47 6.13 -6.06
C GLU A 127 1.70 7.53 -6.63
N THR A 128 0.61 8.23 -6.86
CA THR A 128 0.64 9.63 -7.34
C THR A 128 1.16 10.60 -6.27
N ASN A 129 1.49 11.82 -6.66
CA ASN A 129 1.91 12.85 -5.71
C ASN A 129 0.82 13.16 -4.67
N ASN A 130 -0.46 13.04 -5.05
CA ASN A 130 -1.60 13.29 -4.18
C ASN A 130 -1.94 12.11 -3.24
N LYS A 131 -1.22 10.99 -3.34
CA LYS A 131 -1.38 9.79 -2.48
C LYS A 131 -2.83 9.30 -2.37
N VAL A 132 -3.54 9.25 -3.50
CA VAL A 132 -4.99 8.99 -3.55
C VAL A 132 -5.34 7.60 -3.03
N ILE A 133 -4.60 6.56 -3.48
CA ILE A 133 -4.88 5.17 -3.08
C ILE A 133 -4.64 4.99 -1.58
N LEU A 134 -3.50 5.48 -1.08
CA LEU A 134 -3.18 5.40 0.34
C LEU A 134 -4.16 6.21 1.21
N THR A 135 -4.53 7.40 0.76
CA THR A 135 -5.51 8.24 1.47
C THR A 135 -6.87 7.54 1.59
N ASN A 136 -7.32 6.85 0.53
CA ASN A 136 -8.55 6.06 0.58
C ASN A 136 -8.43 4.90 1.57
N ALA A 137 -7.33 4.18 1.58
CA ALA A 137 -7.08 3.12 2.55
C ALA A 137 -7.12 3.66 4.01
N ILE A 138 -6.47 4.80 4.27
CA ILE A 138 -6.49 5.47 5.58
C ILE A 138 -7.92 5.84 6.00
N LYS A 139 -8.73 6.39 5.09
CA LYS A 139 -10.15 6.71 5.36
C LYS A 139 -10.95 5.49 5.78
N HIS A 140 -10.72 4.34 5.15
CA HIS A 140 -11.40 3.10 5.52
C HIS A 140 -10.98 2.58 6.90
N VAL A 141 -9.70 2.70 7.26
CA VAL A 141 -9.21 2.37 8.61
C VAL A 141 -9.86 3.29 9.64
N ALA A 142 -9.88 4.60 9.40
CA ALA A 142 -10.52 5.57 10.27
C ALA A 142 -12.03 5.29 10.43
N HIS A 143 -12.70 4.89 9.35
CA HIS A 143 -14.11 4.51 9.40
C HIS A 143 -14.34 3.23 10.23
N LYS A 144 -13.44 2.24 10.14
CA LYS A 144 -13.51 1.06 11.04
C LYS A 144 -13.32 1.46 12.50
N ASN A 145 -12.40 2.38 12.78
CA ASN A 145 -12.14 2.84 14.14
C ASN A 145 -13.34 3.57 14.75
N ILE A 146 -13.93 4.53 14.04
CA ILE A 146 -15.07 5.33 14.53
C ILE A 146 -16.33 4.49 14.75
N LYS A 147 -16.52 3.40 14.02
CA LYS A 147 -17.66 2.48 14.26
C LYS A 147 -17.66 1.86 15.66
N ASN A 148 -16.51 1.73 16.29
CA ASN A 148 -16.41 1.19 17.64
C ASN A 148 -16.98 2.14 18.73
N ILE A 149 -17.30 3.40 18.39
CA ILE A 149 -17.95 4.32 19.33
C ILE A 149 -19.27 3.75 19.86
N LEU A 150 -20.07 3.12 18.98
CA LEU A 150 -21.33 2.52 19.39
C LEU A 150 -21.15 1.36 20.39
N GLU A 151 -20.12 0.55 20.24
CA GLU A 151 -19.83 -0.53 21.18
C GLU A 151 -19.25 0.03 22.47
N TRP A 152 -18.35 1.01 22.37
CA TRP A 152 -17.79 1.70 23.53
C TRP A 152 -18.88 2.34 24.39
N THR A 153 -19.92 2.96 23.81
CA THR A 153 -21.03 3.57 24.58
C THR A 153 -21.88 2.53 25.31
N LYS A 154 -22.02 1.30 24.78
CA LYS A 154 -22.71 0.21 25.48
C LYS A 154 -21.94 -0.26 26.73
N GLU A 155 -20.61 -0.31 26.63
CA GLU A 155 -19.73 -0.67 27.75
C GLU A 155 -19.58 0.45 28.78
N ASN A 156 -19.91 1.70 28.41
CA ASN A 156 -19.75 2.89 29.23
C ASN A 156 -21.05 3.69 29.31
N PRO A 157 -22.11 3.18 29.98
CA PRO A 157 -23.47 3.78 29.95
C PRO A 157 -23.54 5.20 30.52
N GLU A 158 -22.56 5.61 31.33
CA GLU A 158 -22.47 6.99 31.86
C GLU A 158 -21.95 8.02 30.87
N TYR A 159 -21.68 7.63 29.61
CA TYR A 159 -21.13 8.51 28.59
C TYR A 159 -21.97 9.74 28.29
N ASN A 160 -23.27 9.72 28.55
CA ASN A 160 -24.22 10.81 28.31
C ASN A 160 -24.46 11.69 29.53
N ASP A 161 -23.87 11.38 30.70
CA ASP A 161 -23.96 12.21 31.89
C ASP A 161 -22.80 13.22 31.93
N PRO A 162 -23.05 14.53 31.68
CA PRO A 162 -21.99 15.53 31.57
C PRO A 162 -21.24 15.80 32.89
N THR A 163 -21.64 15.18 34.00
CA THR A 163 -20.94 15.33 35.29
C THR A 163 -19.86 14.24 35.50
N THR A 164 -19.77 13.27 34.60
CA THR A 164 -18.88 12.10 34.75
C THR A 164 -17.58 12.25 33.95
N LYS A 165 -16.51 11.63 34.45
CA LYS A 165 -15.27 11.49 33.70
C LYS A 165 -15.44 10.56 32.45
N VAL A 166 -16.46 9.73 32.43
CA VAL A 166 -16.80 8.88 31.28
C VAL A 166 -17.30 9.75 30.12
N ASN A 167 -18.12 10.76 30.41
CA ASN A 167 -18.53 11.73 29.41
C ASN A 167 -17.34 12.53 28.86
N ASP A 168 -16.42 12.99 29.70
CA ASP A 168 -15.20 13.66 29.22
C ASP A 168 -14.39 12.79 28.28
N ARG A 169 -14.23 11.49 28.60
CA ARG A 169 -13.55 10.52 27.71
C ARG A 169 -14.30 10.33 26.40
N TYR A 170 -15.63 10.22 26.45
CA TYR A 170 -16.47 10.10 25.28
C TYR A 170 -16.28 11.28 24.32
N LEU A 171 -16.41 12.49 24.83
CA LEU A 171 -16.25 13.72 24.04
C LEU A 171 -14.85 13.78 23.41
N LYS A 172 -13.83 13.41 24.16
CA LYS A 172 -12.46 13.35 23.65
C LYS A 172 -12.30 12.29 22.55
N ILE A 173 -12.82 11.07 22.76
CA ILE A 173 -12.80 10.01 21.75
C ILE A 173 -13.48 10.46 20.47
N VAL A 174 -14.66 11.06 20.56
CA VAL A 174 -15.42 11.56 19.40
C VAL A 174 -14.61 12.63 18.67
N SER A 175 -14.11 13.63 19.39
CA SER A 175 -13.31 14.71 18.81
C SER A 175 -12.05 14.20 18.10
N GLU A 176 -11.28 13.35 18.78
CA GLU A 176 -10.01 12.82 18.24
C GLU A 176 -10.21 11.69 17.19
N SER A 177 -11.43 11.22 17.01
CA SER A 177 -11.76 10.28 15.92
C SER A 177 -12.13 10.97 14.61
N MET A 178 -12.27 12.30 14.61
CA MET A 178 -12.49 13.11 13.42
C MET A 178 -11.16 13.49 12.77
N SER A 179 -11.15 13.54 11.43
CA SER A 179 -9.93 13.84 10.65
C SER A 179 -9.43 15.28 10.81
N GLY A 180 -10.24 16.17 11.37
CA GLY A 180 -9.96 17.58 11.60
C GLY A 180 -11.22 18.42 11.54
N SER A 181 -11.18 19.61 12.12
CA SER A 181 -12.27 20.61 12.15
C SER A 181 -12.27 21.52 10.92
N SER A 182 -11.18 21.52 10.16
CA SER A 182 -10.99 22.29 8.93
C SER A 182 -10.30 21.44 7.87
N GLU A 183 -10.36 21.88 6.60
CA GLU A 183 -9.65 21.23 5.50
C GLU A 183 -8.12 21.25 5.71
N GLU A 184 -7.59 22.35 6.23
CA GLU A 184 -6.17 22.48 6.54
C GLU A 184 -5.73 21.46 7.60
N GLU A 185 -6.47 21.32 8.68
CA GLU A 185 -6.20 20.34 9.73
C GLU A 185 -6.32 18.91 9.22
N THR A 186 -7.35 18.64 8.43
CA THR A 186 -7.56 17.34 7.78
C THR A 186 -6.36 16.97 6.91
N ASN A 187 -5.90 17.88 6.06
CA ASN A 187 -4.73 17.66 5.19
C ASN A 187 -3.44 17.47 5.99
N LYS A 188 -3.26 18.20 7.09
CA LYS A 188 -2.13 18.04 8.01
C LYS A 188 -2.13 16.65 8.65
N ASN A 189 -3.29 16.18 9.10
CA ASN A 189 -3.44 14.87 9.72
C ASN A 189 -3.15 13.74 8.72
N TYR A 190 -3.72 13.78 7.50
CA TYR A 190 -3.39 12.80 6.47
C TYR A 190 -1.90 12.82 6.10
N SER A 191 -1.30 13.99 5.95
CA SER A 191 0.14 14.11 5.68
C SER A 191 0.98 13.47 6.77
N LYS A 192 0.60 13.61 8.04
CA LYS A 192 1.28 12.98 9.17
C LYS A 192 1.15 11.46 9.16
N ILE A 193 -0.07 10.94 8.91
CA ILE A 193 -0.32 9.50 8.80
C ILE A 193 0.52 8.90 7.66
N ILE A 194 0.48 9.52 6.48
CA ILE A 194 1.25 9.08 5.31
C ILE A 194 2.74 9.01 5.64
N LYS A 195 3.31 10.05 6.26
CA LYS A 195 4.72 10.06 6.68
C LYS A 195 5.07 8.94 7.66
N ASN A 196 4.18 8.62 8.59
CA ASN A 196 4.38 7.52 9.53
C ASN A 196 4.38 6.16 8.80
N ILE A 197 3.44 5.94 7.88
CA ILE A 197 3.36 4.71 7.07
C ILE A 197 4.58 4.58 6.15
N VAL A 198 4.98 5.66 5.48
CA VAL A 198 6.16 5.70 4.60
C VAL A 198 7.41 5.22 5.33
N LYS A 199 7.66 5.70 6.55
CA LYS A 199 8.82 5.29 7.36
C LYS A 199 8.85 3.80 7.66
N GLU A 200 7.68 3.20 7.91
CA GLU A 200 7.56 1.78 8.28
C GLU A 200 7.66 0.85 7.06
N THR A 201 7.51 1.38 5.85
CA THR A 201 7.42 0.58 4.62
C THR A 201 8.62 0.72 3.71
N VAL A 202 9.72 1.31 4.19
CA VAL A 202 10.98 1.46 3.43
C VAL A 202 11.54 0.08 3.09
N ILE A 203 11.94 -0.09 1.82
CA ILE A 203 12.61 -1.30 1.36
C ILE A 203 14.07 -1.26 1.80
N ASP A 204 14.52 -2.27 2.53
CA ASP A 204 15.93 -2.51 2.80
C ASP A 204 16.61 -2.99 1.50
N LYS A 205 17.62 -2.23 1.04
CA LYS A 205 18.31 -2.45 -0.25
C LYS A 205 19.64 -3.15 -0.05
#